data_00d893601c75e6de7c0359ef332848e1
#
_entry.id   00d893601c75e6de7c0359ef332848e1
#
_cell.length_a   1.000
_cell.length_b   1.000
_cell.length_c   1.000
_cell.angle_alpha   90.00
_cell.angle_beta   90.00
_cell.angle_gamma   90.00
#
_symmetry.space_group_name_H-M   'P 1'
#
loop_
_entity.id
_entity.type
_entity.pdbx_description
1 polymer ?
#
loop_
_entity_poly.entity_id
_entity_poly.type
_entity_poly.pdbx_seq_one_letter_code
_entity_poly.pdbx_strand_id
1 'polypeptide(L)'
;MESKYIPPISLPEFNTGLGFHYFPDDEHYRAADLQAWLPELKSLGASWLTLVGSPTRAIPESFLRPLVDAGIEPIIHIPIAPSQPVDLNELRTLYFSYARWGAHYVVLHDQPNTRATWPAEVWAQEGLVSRFLDLLIPALQIAQNAGLVPVFPPLKQGGDYWDTSFLDTALNLLKQRGQQKLLKDMVFAFYAFAGNRPPDWGAGGSARWTQTKPYAVPPGSQDQRGFRSFEWYHDVITARLGTPHPLLMIAGGARPGDADDASFPPVDESRHAFCNTEIMTMMANRQLPSYMVNVAFWLLSAREDSSHASAAWYRPDGSTLPVVGAFRQQMAEALQAVGALEKRIP
;
A
#
# COMPACT_ATOMS: atom_id res chain seq x y z
N MET A 1 7.73 7.27 27.36
CA MET A 1 8.01 5.84 27.08
C MET A 1 7.18 5.48 25.88
N GLU A 2 7.77 5.45 24.69
CA GLU A 2 7.07 4.92 23.52
C GLU A 2 6.83 3.43 23.78
N SER A 3 5.57 3.04 23.85
CA SER A 3 5.18 1.64 23.86
C SER A 3 5.79 1.00 22.63
N LYS A 4 6.72 0.05 22.80
CA LYS A 4 7.22 -0.74 21.67
C LYS A 4 6.03 -1.53 21.10
N TYR A 5 5.43 -0.96 20.07
CA TYR A 5 4.41 -1.63 19.30
C TYR A 5 5.06 -2.84 18.60
N ILE A 6 4.60 -4.02 18.94
CA ILE A 6 4.93 -5.24 18.20
C ILE A 6 3.71 -5.51 17.32
N PRO A 7 3.80 -5.24 16.00
CA PRO A 7 2.71 -5.55 15.11
C PRO A 7 2.45 -7.08 15.12
N PRO A 8 1.19 -7.53 15.12
CA PRO A 8 0.84 -8.94 14.95
C PRO A 8 0.97 -9.35 13.47
N ILE A 9 2.11 -9.06 12.85
CA ILE A 9 2.34 -9.24 11.42
C ILE A 9 3.60 -10.07 11.18
N SER A 10 3.53 -10.90 10.15
CA SER A 10 4.70 -11.57 9.59
C SER A 10 5.51 -10.56 8.78
N LEU A 11 6.78 -10.38 9.11
CA LEU A 11 7.71 -9.56 8.34
C LEU A 11 8.67 -10.48 7.59
N PRO A 12 9.14 -10.10 6.39
CA PRO A 12 10.25 -10.77 5.73
C PRO A 12 11.47 -10.86 6.65
N GLU A 13 12.22 -11.96 6.59
CA GLU A 13 13.41 -12.17 7.43
C GLU A 13 14.42 -11.01 7.30
N PHE A 14 14.63 -10.53 6.07
CA PHE A 14 15.46 -9.36 5.75
C PHE A 14 14.58 -8.20 5.28
N ASN A 15 13.75 -7.67 6.18
CA ASN A 15 12.83 -6.60 5.85
C ASN A 15 13.56 -5.26 5.66
N THR A 16 13.70 -4.82 4.43
CA THR A 16 14.16 -3.47 4.07
C THR A 16 13.05 -2.43 4.21
N GLY A 17 11.79 -2.86 4.24
CA GLY A 17 10.61 -2.02 4.12
C GLY A 17 10.36 -1.49 2.71
N LEU A 18 11.23 -1.80 1.73
CA LEU A 18 11.08 -1.32 0.37
C LEU A 18 10.25 -2.31 -0.45
N GLY A 19 9.35 -1.79 -1.27
CA GLY A 19 8.51 -2.57 -2.14
C GLY A 19 8.08 -1.80 -3.39
N PHE A 20 7.40 -2.52 -4.26
CA PHE A 20 6.89 -1.99 -5.52
C PHE A 20 5.49 -2.52 -5.80
N HIS A 21 4.68 -1.74 -6.49
CA HIS A 21 3.55 -2.28 -7.22
C HIS A 21 4.08 -2.90 -8.51
N TYR A 22 3.83 -4.20 -8.72
CA TYR A 22 4.44 -4.98 -9.78
C TYR A 22 4.00 -4.51 -11.17
N PHE A 23 2.88 -5.04 -11.66
CA PHE A 23 2.20 -4.59 -12.87
C PHE A 23 0.79 -4.11 -12.50
N PRO A 24 0.16 -3.24 -13.31
CA PRO A 24 -1.20 -2.77 -13.04
C PRO A 24 -2.29 -3.76 -13.47
N ASP A 25 -1.91 -4.97 -13.86
CA ASP A 25 -2.77 -6.05 -14.33
C ASP A 25 -2.44 -7.39 -13.65
N ASP A 26 -3.24 -8.43 -13.92
CA ASP A 26 -3.12 -9.77 -13.34
C ASP A 26 -2.58 -10.83 -14.32
N GLU A 27 -1.80 -10.43 -15.33
CA GLU A 27 -1.35 -11.30 -16.41
C GLU A 27 0.11 -11.79 -16.31
N HIS A 28 0.97 -11.08 -15.53
CA HIS A 28 2.43 -11.28 -15.53
C HIS A 28 2.92 -12.23 -14.42
N TYR A 29 2.33 -13.45 -14.33
CA TYR A 29 2.62 -14.40 -13.25
C TYR A 29 3.15 -15.76 -13.72
N ARG A 30 3.83 -15.80 -14.88
CA ARG A 30 4.54 -16.99 -15.33
C ARG A 30 5.86 -17.15 -14.58
N ALA A 31 6.39 -18.36 -14.51
CA ALA A 31 7.72 -18.60 -13.94
C ALA A 31 8.82 -17.80 -14.65
N ALA A 32 8.70 -17.60 -15.98
CA ALA A 32 9.62 -16.77 -16.75
C ALA A 32 9.56 -15.28 -16.34
N ASP A 33 8.38 -14.77 -16.00
CA ASP A 33 8.21 -13.38 -15.54
C ASP A 33 8.94 -13.20 -14.21
N LEU A 34 8.78 -14.12 -13.26
CA LEU A 34 9.50 -14.07 -11.99
C LEU A 34 11.02 -14.17 -12.20
N GLN A 35 11.46 -15.09 -13.08
CA GLN A 35 12.88 -15.25 -13.38
C GLN A 35 13.51 -13.97 -13.94
N ALA A 36 12.77 -13.21 -14.74
CA ALA A 36 13.22 -11.93 -15.28
C ALA A 36 13.23 -10.82 -14.20
N TRP A 37 12.19 -10.76 -13.36
CA TRP A 37 12.02 -9.63 -12.43
C TRP A 37 12.69 -9.81 -11.07
N LEU A 38 12.93 -11.04 -10.61
CA LEU A 38 13.52 -11.27 -9.29
C LEU A 38 14.91 -10.66 -9.12
N PRO A 39 15.85 -10.72 -10.09
CA PRO A 39 17.13 -10.02 -9.98
C PRO A 39 16.98 -8.50 -9.90
N GLU A 40 16.02 -7.93 -10.65
CA GLU A 40 15.73 -6.50 -10.66
C GLU A 40 15.19 -6.05 -9.30
N LEU A 41 14.19 -6.75 -8.74
CA LEU A 41 13.64 -6.50 -7.43
C LEU A 41 14.71 -6.54 -6.33
N LYS A 42 15.60 -7.53 -6.38
CA LYS A 42 16.72 -7.64 -5.44
C LYS A 42 17.71 -6.48 -5.59
N SER A 43 18.00 -6.06 -6.83
CA SER A 43 18.89 -4.93 -7.09
C SER A 43 18.35 -3.59 -6.56
N LEU A 44 17.02 -3.49 -6.44
CA LEU A 44 16.31 -2.34 -5.86
C LEU A 44 16.08 -2.48 -4.35
N GLY A 45 16.54 -3.57 -3.73
CA GLY A 45 16.37 -3.82 -2.30
C GLY A 45 14.94 -4.18 -1.89
N ALA A 46 14.11 -4.66 -2.82
CA ALA A 46 12.72 -5.00 -2.52
C ALA A 46 12.60 -6.18 -1.55
N SER A 47 11.82 -6.00 -0.50
CA SER A 47 11.35 -7.04 0.41
C SER A 47 9.82 -7.17 0.41
N TRP A 48 9.13 -6.33 -0.36
CA TRP A 48 7.68 -6.32 -0.53
C TRP A 48 7.30 -6.17 -2.00
N LEU A 49 6.20 -6.82 -2.42
CA LEU A 49 5.69 -6.68 -3.78
C LEU A 49 4.16 -6.70 -3.79
N THR A 50 3.54 -5.62 -4.23
CA THR A 50 2.09 -5.56 -4.44
C THR A 50 1.75 -6.17 -5.79
N LEU A 51 0.90 -7.19 -5.78
CA LEU A 51 0.46 -7.97 -6.93
C LEU A 51 -1.04 -7.78 -7.16
N VAL A 52 -1.45 -7.51 -8.38
CA VAL A 52 -2.88 -7.45 -8.73
C VAL A 52 -3.42 -8.87 -8.83
N GLY A 53 -4.41 -9.20 -7.99
CA GLY A 53 -5.10 -10.47 -8.00
C GLY A 53 -6.47 -10.42 -8.66
N SER A 54 -7.02 -11.58 -8.97
CA SER A 54 -8.38 -11.76 -9.45
C SER A 54 -9.25 -12.43 -8.38
N PRO A 55 -10.55 -12.15 -8.29
CA PRO A 55 -11.46 -12.82 -7.35
C PRO A 55 -11.78 -14.28 -7.75
N THR A 56 -11.48 -14.66 -9.00
CA THR A 56 -11.83 -15.98 -9.57
C THR A 56 -10.63 -16.79 -10.06
N ARG A 57 -9.44 -16.17 -10.15
CA ARG A 57 -8.22 -16.80 -10.62
C ARG A 57 -7.06 -16.55 -9.67
N ALA A 58 -6.47 -17.62 -9.15
CA ALA A 58 -5.30 -17.51 -8.28
C ALA A 58 -4.06 -17.06 -9.08
N ILE A 59 -3.21 -16.23 -8.45
CA ILE A 59 -1.82 -16.09 -8.85
C ILE A 59 -1.16 -17.47 -8.65
N PRO A 60 -0.45 -18.03 -9.66
CA PRO A 60 0.07 -19.38 -9.57
C PRO A 60 1.05 -19.61 -8.41
N GLU A 61 0.99 -20.79 -7.77
CA GLU A 61 1.95 -21.20 -6.75
C GLU A 61 3.39 -21.11 -7.25
N SER A 62 3.62 -21.46 -8.52
CA SER A 62 4.94 -21.40 -9.18
C SER A 62 5.52 -19.99 -9.28
N PHE A 63 4.70 -18.94 -9.08
CA PHE A 63 5.15 -17.56 -8.96
C PHE A 63 5.29 -17.14 -7.50
N LEU A 64 4.27 -17.39 -6.66
CA LEU A 64 4.22 -16.91 -5.28
C LEU A 64 5.26 -17.57 -4.37
N ARG A 65 5.35 -18.91 -4.39
CA ARG A 65 6.26 -19.62 -3.48
C ARG A 65 7.73 -19.23 -3.71
N PRO A 66 8.28 -19.23 -4.94
CA PRO A 66 9.65 -18.77 -5.16
C PRO A 66 9.87 -17.28 -4.84
N LEU A 67 8.85 -16.44 -4.94
CA LEU A 67 8.91 -15.03 -4.52
C LEU A 67 9.11 -14.95 -2.99
N VAL A 68 8.28 -15.67 -2.23
CA VAL A 68 8.37 -15.76 -0.77
C VAL A 68 9.70 -16.38 -0.34
N ASP A 69 10.13 -17.48 -0.97
CA ASP A 69 11.42 -18.13 -0.71
C ASP A 69 12.61 -17.21 -0.99
N ALA A 70 12.43 -16.22 -1.86
CA ALA A 70 13.43 -15.20 -2.14
C ALA A 70 13.46 -14.04 -1.11
N GLY A 71 12.60 -14.09 -0.07
CA GLY A 71 12.49 -13.10 0.99
C GLY A 71 11.66 -11.87 0.61
N ILE A 72 10.78 -11.99 -0.40
CA ILE A 72 9.88 -10.91 -0.81
C ILE A 72 8.44 -11.26 -0.42
N GLU A 73 7.86 -10.49 0.48
CA GLU A 73 6.47 -10.68 0.93
C GLU A 73 5.48 -10.14 -0.10
N PRO A 74 4.57 -10.96 -0.64
CA PRO A 74 3.53 -10.51 -1.54
C PRO A 74 2.37 -9.86 -0.78
N ILE A 75 1.91 -8.71 -1.28
CA ILE A 75 0.61 -8.12 -0.93
C ILE A 75 -0.31 -8.34 -2.12
N ILE A 76 -1.24 -9.29 -2.03
CA ILE A 76 -2.15 -9.61 -3.13
C ILE A 76 -3.34 -8.67 -3.05
N HIS A 77 -3.43 -7.72 -3.95
CA HIS A 77 -4.53 -6.77 -4.03
C HIS A 77 -5.52 -7.20 -5.12
N ILE A 78 -6.76 -7.45 -4.73
CA ILE A 78 -7.88 -7.77 -5.62
C ILE A 78 -8.76 -6.51 -5.76
N PRO A 79 -8.47 -5.64 -6.76
CA PRO A 79 -9.02 -4.27 -6.84
C PRO A 79 -10.42 -4.25 -7.46
N ILE A 80 -11.36 -4.97 -6.86
CA ILE A 80 -12.75 -5.00 -7.32
C ILE A 80 -13.59 -3.90 -6.64
N ALA A 81 -14.52 -3.33 -7.40
CA ALA A 81 -15.48 -2.40 -6.86
C ALA A 81 -16.40 -3.09 -5.84
N PRO A 82 -16.81 -2.42 -4.74
CA PRO A 82 -17.76 -3.01 -3.78
C PRO A 82 -19.09 -3.44 -4.42
N SER A 83 -19.46 -2.83 -5.54
CA SER A 83 -20.67 -3.18 -6.31
C SER A 83 -20.55 -4.49 -7.09
N GLN A 84 -19.35 -5.01 -7.30
CA GLN A 84 -19.13 -6.29 -7.97
C GLN A 84 -19.38 -7.44 -7.00
N PRO A 85 -20.25 -8.41 -7.36
CA PRO A 85 -20.49 -9.56 -6.50
C PRO A 85 -19.25 -10.44 -6.40
N VAL A 86 -19.00 -10.97 -5.21
CA VAL A 86 -17.92 -11.93 -4.92
C VAL A 86 -18.54 -13.21 -4.40
N ASP A 87 -18.20 -14.33 -5.01
CA ASP A 87 -18.52 -15.63 -4.43
C ASP A 87 -17.59 -15.93 -3.25
N LEU A 88 -18.15 -15.96 -2.04
CA LEU A 88 -17.41 -16.20 -0.83
C LEU A 88 -16.79 -17.61 -0.74
N ASN A 89 -17.30 -18.59 -1.49
CA ASN A 89 -16.72 -19.94 -1.53
C ASN A 89 -15.48 -19.97 -2.44
N GLU A 90 -15.56 -19.29 -3.59
CA GLU A 90 -14.38 -19.09 -4.46
C GLU A 90 -13.30 -18.30 -3.72
N LEU A 91 -13.68 -17.20 -3.07
CA LEU A 91 -12.77 -16.39 -2.27
C LEU A 91 -12.10 -17.20 -1.15
N ARG A 92 -12.85 -18.06 -0.46
CA ARG A 92 -12.30 -18.98 0.55
C ARG A 92 -11.24 -19.88 -0.05
N THR A 93 -11.52 -20.50 -1.20
CA THR A 93 -10.59 -21.39 -1.89
C THR A 93 -9.28 -20.65 -2.24
N LEU A 94 -9.39 -19.42 -2.76
CA LEU A 94 -8.24 -18.58 -3.06
C LEU A 94 -7.41 -18.25 -1.81
N TYR A 95 -8.06 -17.79 -0.74
CA TYR A 95 -7.39 -17.36 0.48
C TYR A 95 -6.65 -18.52 1.16
N PHE A 96 -7.27 -19.70 1.25
CA PHE A 96 -6.60 -20.89 1.79
C PHE A 96 -5.42 -21.35 0.91
N SER A 97 -5.51 -21.17 -0.41
CA SER A 97 -4.42 -21.46 -1.33
C SER A 97 -3.25 -20.49 -1.14
N TYR A 98 -3.53 -19.19 -1.07
CA TYR A 98 -2.51 -18.16 -0.84
C TYR A 98 -1.79 -18.33 0.50
N ALA A 99 -2.53 -18.59 1.59
CA ALA A 99 -1.94 -18.87 2.89
C ALA A 99 -1.02 -20.11 2.86
N ARG A 100 -1.44 -21.19 2.20
CA ARG A 100 -0.63 -22.40 2.03
C ARG A 100 0.64 -22.16 1.19
N TRP A 101 0.62 -21.19 0.27
CA TRP A 101 1.76 -20.84 -0.56
C TRP A 101 2.67 -19.79 0.08
N GLY A 102 2.39 -19.38 1.30
CA GLY A 102 3.23 -18.50 2.12
C GLY A 102 2.91 -17.02 2.03
N ALA A 103 1.85 -16.61 1.34
CA ALA A 103 1.37 -15.23 1.40
C ALA A 103 0.64 -14.96 2.72
N HIS A 104 0.79 -13.76 3.28
CA HIS A 104 0.14 -13.36 4.51
C HIS A 104 -0.93 -12.28 4.30
N TYR A 105 -0.86 -11.51 3.21
CA TYR A 105 -1.67 -10.33 2.99
C TYR A 105 -2.48 -10.43 1.71
N VAL A 106 -3.81 -10.41 1.84
CA VAL A 106 -4.74 -10.26 0.72
C VAL A 106 -5.66 -9.09 1.01
N VAL A 107 -5.73 -8.16 0.08
CA VAL A 107 -6.52 -6.94 0.15
C VAL A 107 -7.66 -7.06 -0.85
N LEU A 108 -8.90 -7.10 -0.37
CA LEU A 108 -10.10 -7.15 -1.20
C LEU A 108 -10.70 -5.75 -1.30
N HIS A 109 -11.16 -5.38 -2.46
CA HIS A 109 -11.71 -4.08 -2.84
C HIS A 109 -10.68 -2.97 -3.00
N ASP A 110 -11.07 -1.96 -3.78
CA ASP A 110 -10.29 -0.76 -4.00
C ASP A 110 -11.18 0.48 -3.88
N GLN A 111 -10.69 1.48 -3.17
CA GLN A 111 -11.25 2.83 -3.06
C GLN A 111 -12.79 2.90 -2.84
N PRO A 112 -13.35 2.19 -1.84
CA PRO A 112 -14.80 2.15 -1.60
C PRO A 112 -15.40 3.51 -1.22
N ASN A 113 -14.57 4.51 -1.00
CA ASN A 113 -14.95 5.88 -0.70
C ASN A 113 -15.08 6.76 -1.96
N THR A 114 -15.13 6.17 -3.16
CA THR A 114 -15.34 6.90 -4.43
C THR A 114 -16.68 6.57 -5.06
N ARG A 115 -17.30 7.58 -5.65
CA ARG A 115 -18.60 7.41 -6.34
C ARG A 115 -18.51 6.41 -7.50
N ALA A 116 -17.38 6.37 -8.19
CA ALA A 116 -17.18 5.52 -9.35
C ALA A 116 -17.24 4.01 -9.05
N THR A 117 -17.05 3.60 -7.78
CA THR A 117 -17.08 2.19 -7.37
C THR A 117 -18.47 1.69 -6.96
N TRP A 118 -19.49 2.54 -7.03
CA TRP A 118 -20.86 2.24 -6.64
C TRP A 118 -21.87 2.60 -7.73
N PRO A 119 -23.02 1.89 -7.82
CA PRO A 119 -24.17 2.39 -8.55
C PRO A 119 -24.66 3.73 -7.98
N ALA A 120 -25.10 4.63 -8.85
CA ALA A 120 -25.50 5.99 -8.44
C ALA A 120 -26.59 6.00 -7.37
N GLU A 121 -27.57 5.09 -7.49
CA GLU A 121 -28.66 4.91 -6.55
C GLU A 121 -28.21 4.39 -5.18
N VAL A 122 -27.14 3.57 -5.12
CA VAL A 122 -26.57 3.08 -3.86
C VAL A 122 -25.73 4.16 -3.20
N TRP A 123 -24.96 4.91 -4.00
CA TRP A 123 -24.16 6.02 -3.50
C TRP A 123 -25.00 7.12 -2.86
N ALA A 124 -26.17 7.42 -3.44
CA ALA A 124 -27.06 8.47 -2.95
C ALA A 124 -27.82 8.11 -1.66
N GLN A 125 -27.78 6.85 -1.24
CA GLN A 125 -28.46 6.39 -0.02
C GLN A 125 -27.61 6.61 1.23
N GLU A 126 -28.27 6.86 2.36
CA GLU A 126 -27.60 6.88 3.67
C GLU A 126 -26.95 5.52 4.02
N GLY A 127 -25.93 5.53 4.86
CA GLY A 127 -25.33 4.31 5.41
C GLY A 127 -24.38 3.58 4.44
N LEU A 128 -23.76 4.28 3.48
CA LEU A 128 -22.80 3.69 2.52
C LEU A 128 -21.72 2.85 3.20
N VAL A 129 -21.09 3.37 4.25
CA VAL A 129 -20.03 2.66 5.00
C VAL A 129 -20.58 1.39 5.66
N SER A 130 -21.82 1.43 6.16
CA SER A 130 -22.48 0.25 6.75
C SER A 130 -22.65 -0.86 5.71
N ARG A 131 -23.14 -0.52 4.51
CA ARG A 131 -23.27 -1.48 3.40
C ARG A 131 -21.93 -2.01 2.92
N PHE A 132 -20.92 -1.16 2.86
CA PHE A 132 -19.56 -1.61 2.55
C PHE A 132 -19.07 -2.66 3.55
N LEU A 133 -19.29 -2.44 4.84
CA LEU A 133 -18.89 -3.39 5.88
C LEU A 133 -19.69 -4.70 5.83
N ASP A 134 -20.93 -4.70 5.31
CA ASP A 134 -21.69 -5.93 5.09
C ASP A 134 -21.02 -6.85 4.05
N LEU A 135 -20.31 -6.27 3.09
CA LEU A 135 -19.52 -6.99 2.09
C LEU A 135 -18.13 -7.37 2.61
N LEU A 136 -17.47 -6.46 3.33
CA LEU A 136 -16.09 -6.62 3.75
C LEU A 136 -15.93 -7.61 4.93
N ILE A 137 -16.80 -7.54 5.95
CA ILE A 137 -16.65 -8.37 7.17
C ILE A 137 -16.59 -9.86 6.86
N PRO A 138 -17.47 -10.46 6.02
CA PRO A 138 -17.36 -11.88 5.68
C PRO A 138 -16.04 -12.26 5.05
N ALA A 139 -15.50 -11.40 4.16
CA ALA A 139 -14.22 -11.62 3.51
C ALA A 139 -13.04 -11.57 4.50
N LEU A 140 -13.04 -10.61 5.43
CA LEU A 140 -12.03 -10.53 6.50
C LEU A 140 -12.06 -11.73 7.43
N GLN A 141 -13.26 -12.25 7.73
CA GLN A 141 -13.43 -13.47 8.54
C GLN A 141 -12.88 -14.70 7.80
N ILE A 142 -13.09 -14.80 6.50
CA ILE A 142 -12.50 -15.86 5.66
C ILE A 142 -10.98 -15.75 5.66
N ALA A 143 -10.42 -14.54 5.51
CA ALA A 143 -8.98 -14.29 5.58
C ALA A 143 -8.40 -14.78 6.92
N GLN A 144 -8.98 -14.36 8.04
CA GLN A 144 -8.52 -14.78 9.38
C GLN A 144 -8.62 -16.30 9.57
N ASN A 145 -9.70 -16.94 9.08
CA ASN A 145 -9.86 -18.39 9.14
C ASN A 145 -8.88 -19.16 8.25
N ALA A 146 -8.41 -18.55 7.18
CA ALA A 146 -7.37 -19.12 6.32
C ALA A 146 -5.95 -18.95 6.89
N GLY A 147 -5.78 -18.18 7.96
CA GLY A 147 -4.47 -17.83 8.53
C GLY A 147 -3.82 -16.61 7.90
N LEU A 148 -4.57 -15.86 7.07
CA LEU A 148 -4.14 -14.57 6.55
C LEU A 148 -4.41 -13.47 7.56
N VAL A 149 -3.67 -12.39 7.45
CA VAL A 149 -3.91 -11.17 8.22
C VAL A 149 -5.14 -10.44 7.65
N PRO A 150 -6.13 -10.04 8.47
CA PRO A 150 -7.25 -9.25 7.99
C PRO A 150 -6.78 -7.85 7.60
N VAL A 151 -6.94 -7.46 6.33
CA VAL A 151 -6.49 -6.16 5.81
C VAL A 151 -7.68 -5.29 5.44
N PHE A 152 -7.81 -4.11 6.06
CA PHE A 152 -8.77 -3.10 5.63
C PHE A 152 -8.29 -2.49 4.28
N PRO A 153 -9.15 -2.40 3.26
CA PRO A 153 -8.73 -1.98 1.92
C PRO A 153 -8.37 -0.49 1.84
N PRO A 154 -7.58 -0.11 0.80
CA PRO A 154 -7.14 1.25 0.64
C PRO A 154 -8.29 2.18 0.26
N LEU A 155 -8.21 3.40 0.75
CA LEU A 155 -9.12 4.49 0.41
C LEU A 155 -8.42 5.49 -0.53
N LYS A 156 -9.20 6.12 -1.40
CA LYS A 156 -8.72 7.25 -2.18
C LYS A 156 -8.52 8.46 -1.28
N GLN A 157 -7.30 8.99 -1.24
CA GLN A 157 -6.98 10.22 -0.53
C GLN A 157 -7.86 11.37 -1.05
N GLY A 158 -8.63 12.02 -0.17
CA GLY A 158 -9.56 13.08 -0.55
C GLY A 158 -10.66 12.61 -1.52
N GLY A 159 -11.10 11.37 -1.43
CA GLY A 159 -12.17 10.80 -2.27
C GLY A 159 -13.52 11.50 -2.10
N ASP A 160 -14.52 11.11 -2.92
CA ASP A 160 -15.87 11.70 -2.90
C ASP A 160 -16.52 11.62 -1.51
N TYR A 161 -16.31 10.52 -0.80
CA TYR A 161 -16.43 10.45 0.64
C TYR A 161 -15.02 10.61 1.22
N TRP A 162 -14.81 11.66 2.01
CA TRP A 162 -13.50 11.98 2.57
C TRP A 162 -12.90 10.79 3.32
N ASP A 163 -11.71 10.36 2.94
CA ASP A 163 -11.09 9.09 3.38
C ASP A 163 -10.96 8.97 4.89
N THR A 164 -10.49 10.00 5.59
CA THR A 164 -10.38 9.98 7.07
C THR A 164 -11.75 9.86 7.74
N SER A 165 -12.80 10.47 7.20
CA SER A 165 -14.17 10.35 7.71
C SER A 165 -14.77 8.97 7.41
N PHE A 166 -14.47 8.39 6.22
CA PHE A 166 -14.89 7.04 5.88
C PHE A 166 -14.26 6.03 6.83
N LEU A 167 -12.93 6.14 7.06
CA LEU A 167 -12.19 5.27 7.98
C LEU A 167 -12.72 5.38 9.41
N ASP A 168 -12.92 6.60 9.91
CA ASP A 168 -13.45 6.85 11.23
C ASP A 168 -14.82 6.21 11.43
N THR A 169 -15.72 6.38 10.45
CA THR A 169 -17.06 5.78 10.45
C THR A 169 -16.98 4.24 10.40
N ALA A 170 -16.10 3.69 9.56
CA ALA A 170 -15.93 2.24 9.43
C ALA A 170 -15.45 1.61 10.75
N LEU A 171 -14.44 2.21 11.40
CA LEU A 171 -13.92 1.73 12.68
C LEU A 171 -14.98 1.78 13.78
N ASN A 172 -15.76 2.87 13.85
CA ASN A 172 -16.85 2.98 14.80
C ASN A 172 -17.92 1.88 14.58
N LEU A 173 -18.35 1.65 13.34
CA LEU A 173 -19.31 0.63 12.99
C LEU A 173 -18.77 -0.79 13.25
N LEU A 174 -17.50 -1.08 12.97
CA LEU A 174 -16.89 -2.37 13.30
C LEU A 174 -16.93 -2.65 14.80
N LYS A 175 -16.64 -1.64 15.63
CA LYS A 175 -16.79 -1.76 17.10
C LYS A 175 -18.24 -2.03 17.53
N GLN A 176 -19.19 -1.27 17.00
CA GLN A 176 -20.62 -1.43 17.28
C GLN A 176 -21.15 -2.81 16.86
N ARG A 177 -20.62 -3.38 15.78
CA ARG A 177 -20.95 -4.72 15.28
C ARG A 177 -20.21 -5.85 15.99
N GLY A 178 -19.47 -5.57 17.06
CA GLY A 178 -18.81 -6.60 17.87
C GLY A 178 -17.61 -7.26 17.17
N GLN A 179 -16.94 -6.58 16.21
CA GLN A 179 -15.83 -7.14 15.45
C GLN A 179 -14.46 -6.97 16.13
N GLN A 180 -14.40 -7.02 17.47
CA GLN A 180 -13.17 -6.80 18.26
C GLN A 180 -12.06 -7.79 17.88
N LYS A 181 -12.41 -9.04 17.54
CA LYS A 181 -11.43 -10.05 17.12
C LYS A 181 -10.75 -9.68 15.80
N LEU A 182 -11.52 -9.19 14.82
CA LEU A 182 -10.97 -8.68 13.57
C LEU A 182 -10.11 -7.43 13.82
N LEU A 183 -10.65 -6.47 14.57
CA LEU A 183 -9.97 -5.21 14.86
C LEU A 183 -8.63 -5.40 15.55
N LYS A 184 -8.51 -6.39 16.45
CA LYS A 184 -7.25 -6.66 17.17
C LYS A 184 -6.09 -6.98 16.24
N ASP A 185 -6.36 -7.75 15.17
CA ASP A 185 -5.34 -8.28 14.27
C ASP A 185 -5.31 -7.51 12.92
N MET A 186 -6.16 -6.47 12.78
CA MET A 186 -6.35 -5.76 11.52
C MET A 186 -5.15 -4.89 11.16
N VAL A 187 -4.78 -4.96 9.89
CA VAL A 187 -3.82 -4.10 9.22
C VAL A 187 -4.56 -3.22 8.22
N PHE A 188 -4.05 -2.03 7.94
CA PHE A 188 -4.72 -1.08 7.05
C PHE A 188 -3.88 -0.87 5.80
N ALA A 189 -4.40 -1.29 4.65
CA ALA A 189 -3.80 -0.95 3.37
C ALA A 189 -4.15 0.49 3.00
N PHE A 190 -3.20 1.19 2.37
CA PHE A 190 -3.44 2.56 1.96
C PHE A 190 -2.59 2.94 0.75
N TYR A 191 -3.00 4.02 0.09
CA TYR A 191 -2.23 4.72 -0.92
C TYR A 191 -1.51 5.92 -0.30
N ALA A 192 -0.26 6.14 -0.72
CA ALA A 192 0.52 7.31 -0.31
C ALA A 192 1.14 8.01 -1.52
N PHE A 193 0.29 8.37 -2.50
CA PHE A 193 0.75 9.17 -3.63
C PHE A 193 1.10 10.59 -3.16
N ALA A 194 2.33 11.02 -3.47
CA ALA A 194 2.77 12.37 -3.15
C ALA A 194 2.10 13.41 -4.07
N GLY A 195 1.65 12.98 -5.27
CA GLY A 195 1.31 13.91 -6.33
C GLY A 195 2.53 14.75 -6.68
N ASN A 196 2.34 16.04 -6.97
CA ASN A 196 3.44 16.99 -7.16
C ASN A 196 3.81 17.77 -5.88
N ARG A 197 3.31 17.33 -4.71
CA ARG A 197 3.66 17.91 -3.41
C ARG A 197 5.00 17.37 -2.88
N PRO A 198 5.67 18.09 -1.98
CA PRO A 198 6.88 17.59 -1.36
C PRO A 198 6.58 16.37 -0.44
N PRO A 199 7.56 15.46 -0.21
CA PRO A 199 7.35 14.26 0.60
C PRO A 199 6.96 14.51 2.07
N ASP A 200 7.17 15.71 2.59
CA ASP A 200 6.79 16.13 3.94
C ASP A 200 5.41 16.79 4.01
N TRP A 201 4.68 16.90 2.89
CA TRP A 201 3.32 17.43 2.89
C TRP A 201 2.42 16.67 3.87
N GLY A 202 1.73 17.41 4.73
CA GLY A 202 0.83 16.88 5.74
C GLY A 202 1.52 16.29 6.98
N ALA A 203 2.86 16.42 7.08
CA ALA A 203 3.62 15.92 8.21
C ALA A 203 3.14 16.49 9.55
N GLY A 204 3.06 15.63 10.57
CA GLY A 204 2.52 15.93 11.89
C GLY A 204 1.01 15.67 12.02
N GLY A 205 0.39 15.18 10.95
CA GLY A 205 -1.00 14.70 10.95
C GLY A 205 -2.01 15.76 11.42
N SER A 206 -3.13 15.27 11.92
CA SER A 206 -4.23 16.12 12.42
C SER A 206 -3.84 16.94 13.66
N ALA A 207 -2.87 16.48 14.43
CA ALA A 207 -2.38 17.18 15.62
C ALA A 207 -1.66 18.51 15.26
N ARG A 208 -0.91 18.52 14.17
CA ARG A 208 -0.24 19.74 13.66
C ARG A 208 -1.20 20.63 12.89
N TRP A 209 -2.05 20.04 12.06
CA TRP A 209 -2.94 20.75 11.15
C TRP A 209 -4.37 20.84 11.68
N THR A 210 -4.53 21.32 12.89
CA THR A 210 -5.79 21.33 13.66
C THR A 210 -6.96 22.07 13.00
N GLN A 211 -6.65 22.99 12.07
CA GLN A 211 -7.66 23.75 11.32
C GLN A 211 -8.20 22.99 10.11
N THR A 212 -7.44 21.98 9.60
CA THR A 212 -7.89 21.13 8.51
C THR A 212 -8.98 20.19 9.03
N LYS A 213 -10.10 20.20 8.33
CA LYS A 213 -11.26 19.33 8.61
C LYS A 213 -11.60 18.55 7.34
N PRO A 214 -12.35 17.44 7.45
CA PRO A 214 -12.90 16.79 6.27
C PRO A 214 -13.59 17.79 5.36
N TYR A 215 -13.27 17.72 4.06
CA TYR A 215 -13.79 18.61 3.00
C TYR A 215 -13.41 20.09 3.11
N ALA A 216 -12.62 20.48 4.10
CA ALA A 216 -12.28 21.90 4.33
C ALA A 216 -10.81 22.06 4.71
N VAL A 217 -9.98 22.49 3.77
CA VAL A 217 -8.56 22.79 3.97
C VAL A 217 -8.35 24.29 3.88
N PRO A 218 -8.13 24.99 5.00
CA PRO A 218 -7.91 26.45 4.99
C PRO A 218 -6.64 26.84 4.21
N PRO A 219 -6.57 28.06 3.66
CA PRO A 219 -5.36 28.58 3.04
C PRO A 219 -4.16 28.51 4.01
N GLY A 220 -3.02 28.01 3.51
CA GLY A 220 -1.80 27.84 4.32
C GLY A 220 -1.81 26.61 5.23
N SER A 221 -2.88 25.82 5.25
CA SER A 221 -2.94 24.52 5.94
C SER A 221 -2.59 23.39 4.97
N GLN A 222 -2.21 22.23 5.54
CA GLN A 222 -1.96 20.99 4.79
C GLN A 222 -2.96 19.92 5.19
N ASP A 223 -3.03 18.86 4.40
CA ASP A 223 -3.95 17.76 4.56
C ASP A 223 -3.28 16.38 4.28
N GLN A 224 -4.06 15.30 4.34
CA GLN A 224 -3.61 13.93 4.12
C GLN A 224 -3.33 13.59 2.65
N ARG A 225 -3.56 14.49 1.70
CA ARG A 225 -3.40 14.22 0.27
C ARG A 225 -1.93 14.35 -0.15
N GLY A 226 -1.08 13.46 0.36
CA GLY A 226 0.35 13.40 0.11
C GLY A 226 0.97 12.13 0.67
N PHE A 227 2.30 12.01 0.59
CA PHE A 227 2.99 10.84 1.11
C PHE A 227 2.74 10.62 2.62
N ARG A 228 2.62 11.69 3.40
CA ARG A 228 2.40 11.61 4.85
C ARG A 228 0.95 11.28 5.28
N SER A 229 0.10 10.81 4.38
CA SER A 229 -1.26 10.34 4.69
C SER A 229 -1.32 9.31 5.82
N PHE A 230 -0.26 8.52 5.99
CA PHE A 230 -0.15 7.52 7.04
C PHE A 230 -0.23 8.12 8.46
N GLU A 231 0.24 9.34 8.68
CA GLU A 231 0.15 10.00 9.99
C GLU A 231 -1.30 10.35 10.33
N TRP A 232 -2.08 10.78 9.33
CA TRP A 232 -3.50 11.08 9.47
C TRP A 232 -4.34 9.82 9.72
N TYR A 233 -4.02 8.72 9.01
CA TYR A 233 -4.68 7.44 9.23
C TYR A 233 -4.35 6.87 10.61
N HIS A 234 -3.09 6.97 11.03
CA HIS A 234 -2.66 6.61 12.37
C HIS A 234 -3.43 7.36 13.45
N ASP A 235 -3.62 8.69 13.29
CA ASP A 235 -4.38 9.50 14.23
C ASP A 235 -5.83 9.00 14.37
N VAL A 236 -6.51 8.75 13.24
CA VAL A 236 -7.90 8.24 13.24
C VAL A 236 -7.97 6.85 13.88
N ILE A 237 -7.08 5.94 13.50
CA ILE A 237 -7.05 4.57 14.01
C ILE A 237 -6.79 4.57 15.52
N THR A 238 -5.78 5.30 15.96
CA THR A 238 -5.42 5.37 17.39
C THR A 238 -6.51 6.02 18.22
N ALA A 239 -7.14 7.08 17.72
CA ALA A 239 -8.26 7.72 18.39
C ALA A 239 -9.46 6.77 18.57
N ARG A 240 -9.72 5.87 17.60
CA ARG A 240 -10.84 4.94 17.65
C ARG A 240 -10.54 3.62 18.35
N LEU A 241 -9.35 3.07 18.18
CA LEU A 241 -8.99 1.76 18.71
C LEU A 241 -8.17 1.81 20.02
N GLY A 242 -7.59 2.98 20.33
CA GLY A 242 -6.77 3.18 21.53
C GLY A 242 -5.33 2.67 21.40
N THR A 243 -5.00 2.03 20.28
CA THR A 243 -3.67 1.48 19.98
C THR A 243 -3.29 1.75 18.53
N PRO A 244 -1.99 1.94 18.23
CA PRO A 244 -1.52 1.98 16.85
C PRO A 244 -1.71 0.62 16.17
N HIS A 245 -1.96 0.65 14.86
CA HIS A 245 -2.06 -0.53 14.01
C HIS A 245 -1.11 -0.41 12.82
N PRO A 246 -0.65 -1.55 12.25
CA PRO A 246 0.23 -1.54 11.09
C PRO A 246 -0.45 -0.95 9.87
N LEU A 247 0.31 -0.16 9.11
CA LEU A 247 -0.09 0.40 7.83
C LEU A 247 0.74 -0.23 6.72
N LEU A 248 0.05 -0.80 5.71
CA LEU A 248 0.64 -1.36 4.50
C LEU A 248 0.43 -0.40 3.33
N MET A 249 1.49 0.22 2.87
CA MET A 249 1.44 1.00 1.64
C MET A 249 1.46 0.06 0.44
N ILE A 250 0.35 0.01 -0.30
CA ILE A 250 0.24 -0.87 -1.47
C ILE A 250 0.67 -0.20 -2.77
N ALA A 251 0.62 1.12 -2.83
CA ALA A 251 1.19 1.94 -3.89
C ALA A 251 1.32 3.40 -3.45
N GLY A 252 2.30 4.10 -3.99
CA GLY A 252 2.50 5.53 -3.73
C GLY A 252 3.80 6.07 -4.29
N GLY A 253 4.31 7.12 -3.65
CA GLY A 253 5.40 7.93 -4.18
C GLY A 253 4.94 8.98 -5.19
N ALA A 254 5.87 9.65 -5.84
CA ALA A 254 5.59 10.59 -6.92
C ALA A 254 5.54 9.85 -8.26
N ARG A 255 4.69 10.27 -9.19
CA ARG A 255 4.58 9.71 -10.55
C ARG A 255 4.92 10.77 -11.59
N PRO A 256 5.63 10.45 -12.67
CA PRO A 256 5.82 11.38 -13.77
C PRO A 256 4.47 11.90 -14.29
N GLY A 257 4.36 13.21 -14.46
CA GLY A 257 3.15 13.88 -14.92
C GLY A 257 2.15 14.27 -13.83
N ASP A 258 2.34 13.89 -12.56
CA ASP A 258 1.48 14.36 -11.47
C ASP A 258 1.51 15.90 -11.37
N ALA A 259 0.32 16.53 -11.33
CA ALA A 259 0.14 17.97 -11.32
C ALA A 259 -1.12 18.39 -10.51
N ASP A 260 -1.41 17.66 -9.44
CA ASP A 260 -2.64 17.77 -8.66
C ASP A 260 -2.76 19.10 -7.89
N ASP A 261 -1.65 19.78 -7.63
CA ASP A 261 -1.59 21.02 -6.88
C ASP A 261 -0.89 22.12 -7.69
N ALA A 262 -1.64 23.17 -8.05
CA ALA A 262 -1.13 24.28 -8.85
C ALA A 262 -0.02 25.10 -8.15
N SER A 263 0.17 24.93 -6.85
CA SER A 263 1.23 25.61 -6.08
C SER A 263 2.61 24.99 -6.32
N PHE A 264 2.68 23.80 -6.92
CA PHE A 264 3.91 23.08 -7.18
C PHE A 264 4.05 22.77 -8.68
N PRO A 265 5.28 22.70 -9.21
CA PRO A 265 5.48 22.29 -10.60
C PRO A 265 5.06 20.84 -10.83
N PRO A 266 4.64 20.48 -12.05
CA PRO A 266 4.40 19.08 -12.41
C PRO A 266 5.63 18.21 -12.15
N VAL A 267 5.40 16.93 -11.89
CA VAL A 267 6.48 15.96 -11.67
C VAL A 267 7.10 15.56 -13.00
N ASP A 268 8.30 16.03 -13.25
CA ASP A 268 9.18 15.51 -14.31
C ASP A 268 10.01 14.31 -13.79
N GLU A 269 10.83 13.70 -14.65
CA GLU A 269 11.65 12.54 -14.29
C GLU A 269 12.68 12.85 -13.19
N SER A 270 13.21 14.06 -13.13
CA SER A 270 14.19 14.48 -12.11
C SER A 270 13.50 14.62 -10.75
N ARG A 271 12.34 15.26 -10.69
CA ARG A 271 11.53 15.40 -9.47
C ARG A 271 10.99 14.06 -9.02
N HIS A 272 10.57 13.19 -9.96
CA HIS A 272 10.20 11.80 -9.67
C HIS A 272 11.34 11.05 -8.99
N ALA A 273 12.55 11.10 -9.53
CA ALA A 273 13.72 10.44 -8.96
C ALA A 273 14.03 11.01 -7.56
N PHE A 274 14.05 12.33 -7.42
CA PHE A 274 14.32 13.00 -6.15
C PHE A 274 13.31 12.60 -5.06
N CYS A 275 12.01 12.76 -5.31
CA CYS A 275 10.98 12.48 -4.30
C CYS A 275 10.98 11.01 -3.87
N ASN A 276 11.07 10.06 -4.81
CA ASN A 276 11.05 8.64 -4.47
C ASN A 276 12.34 8.21 -3.76
N THR A 277 13.49 8.78 -4.10
CA THR A 277 14.74 8.53 -3.39
C THR A 277 14.72 9.08 -1.97
N GLU A 278 14.11 10.25 -1.72
CA GLU A 278 13.90 10.76 -0.35
C GLU A 278 13.02 9.80 0.47
N ILE A 279 11.90 9.34 -0.09
CA ILE A 279 11.01 8.38 0.59
C ILE A 279 11.76 7.08 0.91
N MET A 280 12.54 6.54 -0.05
CA MET A 280 13.39 5.37 0.18
C MET A 280 14.37 5.62 1.32
N THR A 281 15.04 6.76 1.33
CA THR A 281 16.01 7.15 2.36
C THR A 281 15.36 7.24 3.75
N MET A 282 14.15 7.81 3.83
CA MET A 282 13.38 7.84 5.08
C MET A 282 13.10 6.43 5.62
N MET A 283 12.76 5.48 4.75
CA MET A 283 12.51 4.10 5.14
C MET A 283 13.79 3.39 5.56
N ALA A 284 14.84 3.46 4.75
CA ALA A 284 16.12 2.82 5.01
C ALA A 284 16.77 3.33 6.31
N ASN A 285 16.65 4.61 6.60
CA ASN A 285 17.20 5.26 7.80
C ASN A 285 16.26 5.18 9.02
N ARG A 286 15.16 4.43 8.94
CA ARG A 286 14.17 4.30 10.03
C ARG A 286 13.61 5.65 10.51
N GLN A 287 13.44 6.60 9.60
CA GLN A 287 12.85 7.91 9.87
C GLN A 287 11.32 7.88 9.78
N LEU A 288 10.77 6.80 9.22
CA LEU A 288 9.32 6.55 9.24
C LEU A 288 8.93 5.85 10.55
N PRO A 289 7.71 6.09 11.06
CA PRO A 289 7.24 5.47 12.28
C PRO A 289 7.16 3.94 12.15
N SER A 290 7.33 3.21 13.26
CA SER A 290 7.33 1.74 13.28
C SER A 290 6.01 1.08 12.88
N TYR A 291 4.90 1.82 12.87
CA TYR A 291 3.62 1.33 12.35
C TYR A 291 3.55 1.35 10.80
N MET A 292 4.48 2.04 10.13
CA MET A 292 4.69 1.92 8.69
C MET A 292 5.50 0.67 8.39
N VAL A 293 4.85 -0.36 7.84
CA VAL A 293 5.46 -1.66 7.62
C VAL A 293 6.37 -1.67 6.39
N ASN A 294 5.91 -0.97 5.35
CA ASN A 294 6.60 -0.86 4.07
C ASN A 294 6.29 0.45 3.37
N VAL A 295 7.09 0.76 2.37
CA VAL A 295 6.76 1.69 1.30
C VAL A 295 6.70 0.92 -0.02
N ALA A 296 5.69 1.15 -0.85
CA ALA A 296 5.53 0.51 -2.15
C ALA A 296 5.43 1.57 -3.24
N PHE A 297 6.39 1.57 -4.16
CA PHE A 297 6.45 2.55 -5.22
C PHE A 297 5.61 2.14 -6.42
N TRP A 298 4.85 3.07 -6.95
CA TRP A 298 4.15 2.94 -8.20
C TRP A 298 5.07 3.37 -9.33
N LEU A 299 5.35 2.59 -10.33
CA LEU A 299 4.93 1.26 -10.74
C LEU A 299 6.17 0.55 -11.28
N LEU A 300 6.40 -0.72 -10.97
CA LEU A 300 7.62 -1.41 -11.43
C LEU A 300 7.68 -1.46 -12.96
N SER A 301 6.64 -2.01 -13.60
CA SER A 301 6.53 -2.08 -15.06
C SER A 301 5.07 -2.12 -15.51
N ALA A 302 4.84 -1.90 -16.80
CA ALA A 302 3.54 -1.94 -17.44
C ALA A 302 3.67 -2.38 -18.90
N ARG A 303 2.57 -2.83 -19.50
CA ARG A 303 2.48 -3.09 -20.94
C ARG A 303 2.54 -1.78 -21.73
N GLU A 304 2.95 -1.85 -22.98
CA GLU A 304 3.04 -0.69 -23.87
C GLU A 304 1.68 0.01 -24.10
N ASP A 305 0.61 -0.77 -24.18
CA ASP A 305 -0.76 -0.27 -24.36
C ASP A 305 -1.43 0.18 -23.06
N SER A 306 -0.76 0.07 -21.92
CA SER A 306 -1.27 0.51 -20.63
C SER A 306 -1.26 2.04 -20.50
N SER A 307 -2.33 2.61 -19.95
CA SER A 307 -2.37 4.03 -19.55
C SER A 307 -1.30 4.39 -18.51
N HIS A 308 -0.69 3.40 -17.88
CA HIS A 308 0.35 3.57 -16.86
C HIS A 308 1.79 3.39 -17.39
N ALA A 309 1.96 3.13 -18.69
CA ALA A 309 3.29 2.86 -19.29
C ALA A 309 4.29 4.00 -19.04
N SER A 310 3.84 5.26 -19.09
CA SER A 310 4.69 6.44 -18.82
C SER A 310 5.16 6.55 -17.37
N ALA A 311 4.46 5.95 -16.43
CA ALA A 311 4.81 5.95 -15.01
C ALA A 311 5.67 4.74 -14.60
N ALA A 312 5.87 3.78 -15.50
CA ALA A 312 6.63 2.56 -15.22
C ALA A 312 8.12 2.88 -15.04
N TRP A 313 8.72 2.35 -13.97
CA TRP A 313 10.14 2.50 -13.69
C TRP A 313 11.00 1.79 -14.75
N TYR A 314 10.53 0.62 -15.19
CA TYR A 314 11.04 -0.14 -16.33
C TYR A 314 10.03 -0.05 -17.46
N ARG A 315 10.34 0.74 -18.47
CA ARG A 315 9.44 0.99 -19.59
C ARG A 315 9.41 -0.17 -20.58
N PRO A 316 8.31 -0.33 -21.32
CA PRO A 316 8.17 -1.41 -22.31
C PRO A 316 9.25 -1.41 -23.41
N ASP A 317 9.81 -0.24 -23.72
CA ASP A 317 10.88 -0.09 -24.70
C ASP A 317 12.27 -0.54 -24.18
N GLY A 318 12.34 -1.03 -22.94
CA GLY A 318 13.56 -1.45 -22.27
C GLY A 318 14.33 -0.32 -21.60
N SER A 319 13.90 0.92 -21.71
CA SER A 319 14.49 2.04 -20.95
C SER A 319 14.01 2.05 -19.50
N THR A 320 14.73 2.75 -18.64
CA THR A 320 14.35 2.92 -17.23
C THR A 320 14.28 4.39 -16.86
N LEU A 321 13.40 4.71 -15.90
CA LEU A 321 13.41 6.03 -15.27
C LEU A 321 14.71 6.23 -14.47
N PRO A 322 15.22 7.48 -14.34
CA PRO A 322 16.45 7.77 -13.60
C PRO A 322 16.47 7.27 -12.16
N VAL A 323 15.30 7.15 -11.51
CA VAL A 323 15.13 6.63 -10.15
C VAL A 323 15.69 5.22 -9.98
N VAL A 324 15.63 4.37 -11.01
CA VAL A 324 16.19 2.99 -10.97
C VAL A 324 17.68 3.02 -10.70
N GLY A 325 18.42 3.89 -11.41
CA GLY A 325 19.85 4.09 -11.19
C GLY A 325 20.16 4.59 -9.77
N ALA A 326 19.39 5.57 -9.29
CA ALA A 326 19.54 6.12 -7.95
C ALA A 326 19.34 5.08 -6.86
N PHE A 327 18.28 4.25 -6.97
CA PHE A 327 18.02 3.17 -6.00
C PHE A 327 19.12 2.12 -5.99
N ARG A 328 19.57 1.65 -7.15
CA ARG A 328 20.67 0.68 -7.25
C ARG A 328 21.96 1.21 -6.63
N GLN A 329 22.28 2.48 -6.85
CA GLN A 329 23.45 3.11 -6.25
C GLN A 329 23.36 3.12 -4.72
N GLN A 330 22.24 3.59 -4.14
CA GLN A 330 22.06 3.63 -2.69
C GLN A 330 22.08 2.23 -2.06
N MET A 331 21.49 1.23 -2.71
CA MET A 331 21.53 -0.14 -2.23
C MET A 331 22.95 -0.71 -2.25
N ALA A 332 23.73 -0.43 -3.29
CA ALA A 332 25.14 -0.85 -3.37
C ALA A 332 25.99 -0.20 -2.26
N GLU A 333 25.78 1.08 -1.99
CA GLU A 333 26.45 1.82 -0.91
C GLU A 333 26.09 1.25 0.47
N ALA A 334 24.81 0.93 0.71
CA ALA A 334 24.34 0.32 1.96
C ALA A 334 25.00 -1.07 2.19
N LEU A 335 25.05 -1.91 1.16
CA LEU A 335 25.68 -3.23 1.23
C LEU A 335 27.20 -3.14 1.51
N GLN A 336 27.89 -2.18 0.89
CA GLN A 336 29.31 -1.94 1.13
C GLN A 336 29.57 -1.47 2.58
N ALA A 337 28.70 -0.64 3.13
CA ALA A 337 28.79 -0.18 4.51
C ALA A 337 28.64 -1.33 5.51
N VAL A 338 27.71 -2.26 5.30
CA VAL A 338 27.51 -3.46 6.12
C VAL A 338 28.73 -4.38 6.03
N GLY A 339 29.22 -4.69 4.85
CA GLY A 339 30.40 -5.55 4.66
C GLY A 339 31.71 -4.94 5.23
N ALA A 340 31.79 -3.61 5.31
CA ALA A 340 32.90 -2.92 5.95
C ALA A 340 32.82 -3.01 7.50
N LEU A 341 31.62 -3.04 8.07
CA LEU A 341 31.38 -3.22 9.51
C LEU A 341 31.70 -4.65 9.96
N GLU A 342 31.28 -5.67 9.19
CA GLU A 342 31.55 -7.08 9.51
C GLU A 342 33.07 -7.38 9.52
N LYS A 343 33.85 -6.74 8.66
CA LYS A 343 35.32 -6.89 8.62
C LYS A 343 36.04 -6.18 9.79
N ARG A 344 35.34 -5.37 10.59
CA ARG A 344 35.90 -4.65 11.76
C ARG A 344 35.57 -5.32 13.09
N ILE A 345 34.76 -6.37 13.08
CA ILE A 345 34.48 -7.19 14.26
C ILE A 345 35.58 -8.27 14.31
N PRO A 346 36.46 -8.26 15.30
CA PRO A 346 37.57 -9.23 15.39
C PRO A 346 37.10 -10.64 15.72
#